data_ef8ab0f8219aa67b82a79b1c58545bd0
#
_entry.id   ef8ab0f8219aa67b82a79b1c58545bd0
#
_cell.length_a   1.000
_cell.length_b   1.000
_cell.length_c   1.000
_cell.angle_alpha   90.00
_cell.angle_beta   90.00
_cell.angle_gamma   90.00
#
_symmetry.space_group_name_H-M   'P 1'
#
loop_
_entity.id
_entity.type
_entity.pdbx_description
1 polymer ?
#
loop_
_entity_poly.entity_id
_entity_poly.type
_entity_poly.pdbx_seq_one_letter_code
_entity_poly.pdbx_strand_id
1 'polypeptide(L)'
;EGRFNMEAAPAEYNLNDMALDGLSLLDHLNLKEAHVVGASMGGMIAQVMALNYPKRVSTLTAIMTTPGFDTQGLSGPNEVFKIAMKESFVLNLLEKEEEALFVIERALTGSRFPFNENSFKEKAKKRIDQGINTSNAQTAAVGASPNRFNRLKEIAMPTLIIHVTEDPLIPIDHGILLADNIVGAKKLILKGVGHEIPDELLSEIIPVMSAHFRSN
;
A
#
# COMPACT_ATOMS: atom_id res chain seq x y z
N GLU A 1 13.51 -18.16 -16.61
CA GLU A 1 12.30 -17.35 -16.87
C GLU A 1 11.08 -18.12 -16.33
N GLY A 2 10.88 -18.11 -15.02
CA GLY A 2 9.73 -18.71 -14.36
C GLY A 2 8.74 -17.61 -13.97
N ARG A 3 7.81 -17.30 -14.86
CA ARG A 3 6.57 -16.62 -14.45
C ARG A 3 5.85 -17.57 -13.51
N PHE A 4 5.72 -17.18 -12.25
CA PHE A 4 4.78 -17.79 -11.33
C PHE A 4 3.37 -17.44 -11.84
N ASN A 5 2.86 -18.27 -12.76
CA ASN A 5 1.44 -18.30 -13.09
C ASN A 5 0.74 -19.06 -11.95
N MET A 6 0.49 -18.39 -10.86
CA MET A 6 -0.69 -18.71 -10.07
C MET A 6 -1.84 -18.17 -10.92
N GLU A 7 -2.63 -19.06 -11.52
CA GLU A 7 -3.93 -18.67 -12.06
C GLU A 7 -4.73 -18.14 -10.87
N ALA A 8 -4.63 -16.83 -10.66
CA ALA A 8 -5.45 -16.15 -9.68
C ALA A 8 -6.90 -16.36 -10.11
N ALA A 9 -7.76 -16.75 -9.21
CA ALA A 9 -9.19 -16.75 -9.46
C ALA A 9 -9.57 -15.39 -10.08
N PRO A 10 -10.49 -15.35 -11.06
CA PRO A 10 -10.90 -14.11 -11.67
C PRO A 10 -11.33 -13.13 -10.58
N ALA A 11 -10.82 -11.91 -10.64
CA ALA A 11 -11.14 -10.89 -9.65
C ALA A 11 -12.62 -10.53 -9.77
N GLU A 12 -13.37 -10.65 -8.69
CA GLU A 12 -14.77 -10.27 -8.62
C GLU A 12 -14.94 -8.73 -8.55
N TYR A 13 -13.89 -8.02 -8.14
CA TYR A 13 -13.82 -6.56 -8.02
C TYR A 13 -12.39 -6.07 -8.29
N ASN A 14 -12.21 -4.78 -8.43
CA ASN A 14 -10.93 -4.13 -8.70
C ASN A 14 -10.75 -2.87 -7.83
N LEU A 15 -9.65 -2.14 -8.00
CA LEU A 15 -9.38 -0.92 -7.20
C LEU A 15 -10.40 0.20 -7.45
N ASN A 16 -11.11 0.22 -8.59
CA ASN A 16 -12.15 1.21 -8.81
C ASN A 16 -13.40 0.91 -7.98
N ASP A 17 -13.76 -0.35 -7.84
CA ASP A 17 -14.87 -0.77 -6.97
C ASP A 17 -14.56 -0.41 -5.51
N MET A 18 -13.33 -0.66 -5.06
CA MET A 18 -12.88 -0.28 -3.71
C MET A 18 -12.85 1.26 -3.52
N ALA A 19 -12.54 2.03 -4.56
CA ALA A 19 -12.62 3.49 -4.52
C ALA A 19 -14.08 3.96 -4.40
N LEU A 20 -15.04 3.30 -5.06
CA LEU A 20 -16.47 3.55 -4.93
C LEU A 20 -16.98 3.27 -3.51
N ASP A 21 -16.46 2.25 -2.83
CA ASP A 21 -16.79 1.98 -1.42
C ASP A 21 -16.36 3.16 -0.54
N GLY A 22 -15.15 3.69 -0.75
CA GLY A 22 -14.67 4.89 -0.05
C GLY A 22 -15.55 6.12 -0.31
N LEU A 23 -16.01 6.32 -1.55
CA LEU A 23 -16.91 7.41 -1.90
C LEU A 23 -18.30 7.22 -1.26
N SER A 24 -18.82 6.00 -1.26
CA SER A 24 -20.10 5.66 -0.62
C SER A 24 -20.07 5.97 0.88
N LEU A 25 -18.91 5.76 1.53
CA LEU A 25 -18.72 6.16 2.92
C LEU A 25 -18.78 7.70 3.09
N LEU A 26 -18.13 8.46 2.20
CA LEU A 26 -18.23 9.92 2.23
C LEU A 26 -19.67 10.41 2.04
N ASP A 27 -20.42 9.77 1.14
CA ASP A 27 -21.83 10.08 0.91
C ASP A 27 -22.69 9.76 2.14
N HIS A 28 -22.47 8.61 2.76
CA HIS A 28 -23.15 8.24 4.00
C HIS A 28 -22.91 9.23 5.14
N LEU A 29 -21.69 9.76 5.22
CA LEU A 29 -21.29 10.76 6.21
C LEU A 29 -21.68 12.20 5.81
N ASN A 30 -22.32 12.41 4.66
CA ASN A 30 -22.64 13.71 4.08
C ASN A 30 -21.41 14.62 3.89
N LEU A 31 -20.24 14.04 3.59
CA LEU A 31 -19.01 14.75 3.31
C LEU A 31 -18.86 14.95 1.81
N LYS A 32 -18.65 16.20 1.39
CA LYS A 32 -18.44 16.54 -0.03
C LYS A 32 -17.08 16.06 -0.52
N GLU A 33 -16.06 16.22 0.31
CA GLU A 33 -14.68 15.85 0.01
C GLU A 33 -13.93 15.49 1.30
N ALA A 34 -12.77 14.85 1.18
CA ALA A 34 -11.91 14.51 2.30
C ALA A 34 -10.42 14.57 1.92
N HIS A 35 -9.56 14.71 2.92
CA HIS A 35 -8.15 14.37 2.80
C HIS A 35 -8.03 12.85 2.72
N VAL A 36 -7.54 12.33 1.61
CA VAL A 36 -7.45 10.88 1.39
C VAL A 36 -6.02 10.42 1.65
N VAL A 37 -5.88 9.49 2.59
CA VAL A 37 -4.61 8.85 2.95
C VAL A 37 -4.70 7.37 2.68
N GLY A 38 -3.74 6.84 1.95
CA GLY A 38 -3.68 5.40 1.68
C GLY A 38 -2.26 4.86 1.72
N ALA A 39 -2.09 3.70 2.39
CA ALA A 39 -0.83 2.98 2.43
C ALA A 39 -0.91 1.71 1.57
N SER A 40 0.17 1.37 0.87
CA SER A 40 0.27 0.17 0.03
C SER A 40 -0.89 0.09 -0.98
N MET A 41 -1.72 -0.95 -0.96
CA MET A 41 -2.94 -1.05 -1.77
C MET A 41 -3.90 0.12 -1.51
N GLY A 42 -4.02 0.60 -0.26
CA GLY A 42 -4.80 1.79 0.05
C GLY A 42 -4.31 3.04 -0.68
N GLY A 43 -3.00 3.16 -0.91
CA GLY A 43 -2.42 4.21 -1.75
C GLY A 43 -2.75 4.06 -3.24
N MET A 44 -2.92 2.83 -3.72
CA MET A 44 -3.40 2.57 -5.09
C MET A 44 -4.88 2.99 -5.23
N ILE A 45 -5.72 2.67 -4.24
CA ILE A 45 -7.13 3.07 -4.18
C ILE A 45 -7.23 4.60 -4.11
N ALA A 46 -6.43 5.25 -3.28
CA ALA A 46 -6.39 6.71 -3.16
C ALA A 46 -6.01 7.39 -4.49
N GLN A 47 -5.07 6.83 -5.26
CA GLN A 47 -4.76 7.29 -6.62
C GLN A 47 -5.97 7.15 -7.56
N VAL A 48 -6.71 6.04 -7.48
CA VAL A 48 -7.94 5.86 -8.28
C VAL A 48 -9.00 6.91 -7.91
N MET A 49 -9.20 7.17 -6.62
CA MET A 49 -10.09 8.24 -6.16
C MET A 49 -9.66 9.61 -6.70
N ALA A 50 -8.37 9.95 -6.59
CA ALA A 50 -7.82 11.20 -7.07
C ALA A 50 -7.98 11.39 -8.59
N LEU A 51 -7.82 10.33 -9.37
CA LEU A 51 -7.92 10.35 -10.83
C LEU A 51 -9.36 10.38 -11.35
N ASN A 52 -10.23 9.56 -10.76
CA ASN A 52 -11.57 9.39 -11.28
C ASN A 52 -12.61 10.29 -10.60
N TYR A 53 -12.31 10.76 -9.37
CA TYR A 53 -13.23 11.56 -8.56
C TYR A 53 -12.51 12.75 -7.90
N PRO A 54 -11.79 13.59 -8.67
CA PRO A 54 -10.92 14.65 -8.12
C PRO A 54 -11.64 15.65 -7.22
N LYS A 55 -12.95 15.86 -7.42
CA LYS A 55 -13.76 16.78 -6.59
C LYS A 55 -14.12 16.19 -5.22
N ARG A 56 -13.79 14.95 -4.96
CA ARG A 56 -14.03 14.27 -3.69
C ARG A 56 -12.77 14.15 -2.83
N VAL A 57 -11.60 14.59 -3.37
CA VAL A 57 -10.28 14.47 -2.75
C VAL A 57 -9.68 15.85 -2.57
N SER A 58 -9.68 16.37 -1.33
CA SER A 58 -9.09 17.66 -0.99
C SER A 58 -7.56 17.62 -1.08
N THR A 59 -6.94 16.58 -0.53
CA THR A 59 -5.51 16.28 -0.68
C THR A 59 -5.29 14.78 -0.78
N LEU A 60 -4.23 14.38 -1.47
CA LEU A 60 -3.79 12.99 -1.57
C LEU A 60 -2.52 12.76 -0.74
N THR A 61 -2.52 11.76 0.14
CA THR A 61 -1.30 11.22 0.75
C THR A 61 -1.16 9.75 0.39
N ALA A 62 -0.13 9.40 -0.36
CA ALA A 62 0.13 8.03 -0.81
C ALA A 62 1.41 7.50 -0.15
N ILE A 63 1.30 6.43 0.62
CA ILE A 63 2.35 5.88 1.47
C ILE A 63 2.77 4.51 0.94
N MET A 64 4.09 4.27 0.71
CA MET A 64 4.70 3.01 0.28
C MET A 64 3.85 2.28 -0.78
N THR A 65 3.60 2.93 -1.90
CA THR A 65 2.68 2.46 -2.93
C THR A 65 3.23 2.60 -4.35
N THR A 66 2.50 2.12 -5.35
CA THR A 66 2.89 2.08 -6.76
C THR A 66 1.77 2.59 -7.66
N PRO A 67 2.08 3.12 -8.85
CA PRO A 67 1.06 3.37 -9.88
C PRO A 67 0.58 2.09 -10.57
N GLY A 68 1.39 1.02 -10.50
CA GLY A 68 1.12 -0.30 -11.07
C GLY A 68 2.42 -1.12 -11.12
N PHE A 69 2.34 -2.40 -10.78
CA PHE A 69 3.51 -3.30 -10.76
C PHE A 69 4.06 -3.62 -12.15
N ASP A 70 3.27 -3.40 -13.19
CA ASP A 70 3.65 -3.56 -14.60
C ASP A 70 4.25 -2.28 -15.22
N THR A 71 4.50 -1.25 -14.41
CA THR A 71 5.17 -0.03 -14.87
C THR A 71 6.60 -0.33 -15.28
N GLN A 72 6.91 -0.07 -16.55
CA GLN A 72 8.22 -0.35 -17.11
C GLN A 72 9.33 0.44 -16.39
N GLY A 73 10.43 -0.23 -16.08
CA GLY A 73 11.60 0.35 -15.44
C GLY A 73 11.55 0.38 -13.92
N LEU A 74 10.45 -0.05 -13.27
CA LEU A 74 10.38 -0.20 -11.83
C LEU A 74 10.89 -1.57 -11.38
N SER A 75 11.50 -1.58 -10.20
CA SER A 75 12.00 -2.80 -9.55
C SER A 75 10.84 -3.63 -9.02
N GLY A 76 10.94 -4.95 -9.13
CA GLY A 76 10.00 -5.86 -8.45
C GLY A 76 10.38 -6.10 -6.99
N PRO A 77 9.58 -6.89 -6.26
CA PRO A 77 9.90 -7.33 -4.90
C PRO A 77 11.29 -7.98 -4.83
N ASN A 78 12.00 -7.72 -3.74
CA ASN A 78 13.35 -8.27 -3.56
C ASN A 78 13.35 -9.78 -3.26
N GLU A 79 14.51 -10.42 -3.28
CA GLU A 79 14.64 -11.86 -3.09
C GLU A 79 14.25 -12.31 -1.67
N VAL A 80 14.49 -11.47 -0.64
CA VAL A 80 14.10 -11.80 0.74
C VAL A 80 12.58 -11.95 0.83
N PHE A 81 11.84 -11.00 0.27
CA PHE A 81 10.38 -11.05 0.26
C PHE A 81 9.85 -12.21 -0.59
N LYS A 82 10.45 -12.47 -1.75
CA LYS A 82 10.06 -13.60 -2.60
C LYS A 82 10.24 -14.95 -1.90
N ILE A 83 11.32 -15.11 -1.11
CA ILE A 83 11.56 -16.31 -0.30
C ILE A 83 10.48 -16.42 0.79
N ALA A 84 10.23 -15.36 1.53
CA ALA A 84 9.20 -15.32 2.56
C ALA A 84 7.80 -15.66 2.02
N MET A 85 7.46 -15.16 0.83
CA MET A 85 6.21 -15.50 0.13
C MET A 85 6.07 -17.00 -0.14
N LYS A 86 7.15 -17.66 -0.62
CA LYS A 86 7.16 -19.11 -0.87
C LYS A 86 7.01 -19.90 0.43
N GLU A 87 7.74 -19.50 1.47
CA GLU A 87 7.68 -20.12 2.78
C GLU A 87 6.27 -19.98 3.40
N SER A 88 5.72 -18.77 3.39
CA SER A 88 4.36 -18.50 3.85
C SER A 88 3.31 -19.33 3.11
N PHE A 89 3.46 -19.49 1.80
CA PHE A 89 2.57 -20.36 1.02
C PHE A 89 2.60 -21.81 1.50
N VAL A 90 3.79 -22.37 1.72
CA VAL A 90 3.94 -23.75 2.25
C VAL A 90 3.35 -23.87 3.65
N LEU A 91 3.60 -22.90 4.53
CA LEU A 91 3.07 -22.87 5.89
C LEU A 91 1.53 -22.83 5.90
N ASN A 92 0.92 -22.04 5.01
CA ASN A 92 -0.54 -22.00 4.86
C ASN A 92 -1.11 -23.36 4.37
N LEU A 93 -0.43 -24.07 3.49
CA LEU A 93 -0.84 -25.41 3.08
C LEU A 93 -0.77 -26.43 4.24
N LEU A 94 0.08 -26.17 5.22
CA LEU A 94 0.22 -26.96 6.45
C LEU A 94 -0.69 -26.47 7.59
N GLU A 95 -1.61 -25.55 7.32
CA GLU A 95 -2.52 -24.93 8.30
C GLU A 95 -1.79 -24.20 9.45
N LYS A 96 -0.56 -23.70 9.19
CA LYS A 96 0.29 -22.95 10.12
C LYS A 96 0.17 -21.44 9.87
N GLU A 97 -1.02 -20.91 10.07
CA GLU A 97 -1.34 -19.53 9.67
C GLU A 97 -0.51 -18.49 10.42
N GLU A 98 -0.30 -18.63 11.74
CA GLU A 98 0.53 -17.69 12.51
C GLU A 98 1.98 -17.68 12.05
N GLU A 99 2.57 -18.85 11.78
CA GLU A 99 3.92 -18.98 11.24
C GLU A 99 4.02 -18.34 9.84
N ALA A 100 3.00 -18.57 8.99
CA ALA A 100 2.92 -17.98 7.65
C ALA A 100 2.87 -16.45 7.69
N LEU A 101 2.10 -15.88 8.63
CA LEU A 101 2.07 -14.44 8.86
C LEU A 101 3.41 -13.91 9.40
N PHE A 102 4.04 -14.66 10.31
CA PHE A 102 5.31 -14.26 10.92
C PHE A 102 6.42 -14.06 9.88
N VAL A 103 6.59 -15.01 8.96
CA VAL A 103 7.65 -14.92 7.95
C VAL A 103 7.45 -13.73 7.00
N ILE A 104 6.21 -13.41 6.66
CA ILE A 104 5.87 -12.24 5.84
C ILE A 104 6.15 -10.94 6.60
N GLU A 105 5.60 -10.77 7.80
CA GLU A 105 5.76 -9.55 8.59
C GLU A 105 7.23 -9.27 8.90
N ARG A 106 8.00 -10.32 9.25
CA ARG A 106 9.43 -10.20 9.46
C ARG A 106 10.18 -9.78 8.19
N ALA A 107 9.80 -10.29 7.03
CA ALA A 107 10.42 -9.92 5.76
C ALA A 107 10.08 -8.47 5.34
N LEU A 108 8.96 -7.93 5.80
CA LEU A 108 8.54 -6.56 5.54
C LEU A 108 9.21 -5.53 6.46
N THR A 109 9.80 -5.97 7.58
CA THR A 109 10.46 -5.08 8.56
C THR A 109 11.79 -4.56 8.04
N GLY A 110 12.03 -3.24 8.19
CA GLY A 110 13.30 -2.59 7.87
C GLY A 110 14.35 -2.72 8.97
N SER A 111 15.51 -2.10 8.76
CA SER A 111 16.63 -2.15 9.72
C SER A 111 16.55 -1.13 10.86
N ARG A 112 15.70 -0.10 10.71
CA ARG A 112 15.64 1.03 11.64
C ARG A 112 15.02 0.67 12.99
N PHE A 113 13.99 -0.16 12.96
CA PHE A 113 13.27 -0.58 14.17
C PHE A 113 13.36 -2.09 14.33
N PRO A 114 13.60 -2.60 15.55
CA PRO A 114 13.61 -4.04 15.76
C PRO A 114 12.21 -4.62 15.55
N PHE A 115 12.14 -5.80 14.95
CA PHE A 115 10.89 -6.53 14.84
C PHE A 115 10.29 -6.82 16.23
N ASN A 116 9.07 -6.36 16.47
CA ASN A 116 8.39 -6.53 17.76
C ASN A 116 7.50 -7.78 17.74
N GLU A 117 8.05 -8.90 18.20
CA GLU A 117 7.33 -10.18 18.25
C GLU A 117 6.06 -10.15 19.10
N ASN A 118 6.04 -9.38 20.20
CA ASN A 118 4.86 -9.30 21.05
C ASN A 118 3.72 -8.57 20.33
N SER A 119 4.01 -7.43 19.74
CA SER A 119 3.04 -6.68 18.92
C SER A 119 2.56 -7.52 17.74
N PHE A 120 3.46 -8.28 17.10
CA PHE A 120 3.09 -9.22 16.03
C PHE A 120 2.09 -10.26 16.52
N LYS A 121 2.38 -10.97 17.62
CA LYS A 121 1.50 -12.04 18.18
C LYS A 121 0.11 -11.52 18.51
N GLU A 122 0.01 -10.34 19.10
CA GLU A 122 -1.28 -9.71 19.39
C GLU A 122 -2.09 -9.42 18.13
N LYS A 123 -1.45 -8.85 17.11
CA LYS A 123 -2.07 -8.53 15.81
C LYS A 123 -2.45 -9.80 15.04
N ALA A 124 -1.57 -10.79 14.99
CA ALA A 124 -1.81 -12.07 14.33
C ALA A 124 -2.99 -12.81 14.95
N LYS A 125 -3.00 -12.92 16.29
CA LYS A 125 -4.12 -13.51 17.02
C LYS A 125 -5.44 -12.82 16.70
N LYS A 126 -5.49 -11.49 16.78
CA LYS A 126 -6.70 -10.71 16.47
C LYS A 126 -7.18 -10.97 15.04
N ARG A 127 -6.27 -11.04 14.08
CA ARG A 127 -6.56 -11.31 12.67
C ARG A 127 -7.15 -12.71 12.47
N ILE A 128 -6.54 -13.72 13.09
CA ILE A 128 -7.00 -15.12 13.04
C ILE A 128 -8.37 -15.24 13.71
N ASP A 129 -8.53 -14.70 14.90
CA ASP A 129 -9.80 -14.75 15.65
C ASP A 129 -10.97 -14.07 14.88
N GLN A 130 -10.67 -13.08 14.04
CA GLN A 130 -11.65 -12.40 13.18
C GLN A 130 -11.95 -13.15 11.88
N GLY A 131 -11.25 -14.24 11.59
CA GLY A 131 -11.39 -15.00 10.34
C GLY A 131 -11.05 -14.17 9.08
N ILE A 132 -10.17 -13.17 9.23
CA ILE A 132 -9.79 -12.28 8.11
C ILE A 132 -8.84 -13.04 7.19
N ASN A 133 -9.40 -13.67 6.17
CA ASN A 133 -8.63 -14.25 5.07
C ASN A 133 -8.46 -13.21 3.95
N THR A 134 -7.29 -12.57 3.91
CA THR A 134 -7.10 -11.35 3.08
C THR A 134 -6.39 -11.59 1.77
N SER A 135 -5.78 -12.76 1.54
CA SER A 135 -4.64 -12.79 0.62
C SER A 135 -5.01 -12.82 -0.86
N ASN A 136 -5.96 -13.66 -1.27
CA ASN A 136 -6.10 -13.94 -2.70
C ASN A 136 -7.00 -12.93 -3.43
N ALA A 137 -8.13 -12.52 -2.84
CA ALA A 137 -9.07 -11.62 -3.48
C ALA A 137 -8.50 -10.20 -3.67
N GLN A 138 -7.79 -9.66 -2.67
CA GLN A 138 -7.16 -8.34 -2.77
C GLN A 138 -6.01 -8.33 -3.80
N THR A 139 -5.18 -9.38 -3.81
CA THR A 139 -4.11 -9.51 -4.82
C THR A 139 -4.68 -9.61 -6.22
N ALA A 140 -5.77 -10.39 -6.41
CA ALA A 140 -6.47 -10.48 -7.67
C ALA A 140 -7.05 -9.12 -8.10
N ALA A 141 -7.66 -8.37 -7.17
CA ALA A 141 -8.19 -7.03 -7.43
C ALA A 141 -7.10 -6.04 -7.89
N VAL A 142 -5.92 -6.07 -7.27
CA VAL A 142 -4.76 -5.27 -7.71
C VAL A 142 -4.34 -5.66 -9.12
N GLY A 143 -4.22 -6.97 -9.40
CA GLY A 143 -3.82 -7.50 -10.71
C GLY A 143 -4.82 -7.18 -11.84
N ALA A 144 -6.12 -7.12 -11.51
CA ALA A 144 -7.18 -6.75 -12.46
C ALA A 144 -7.32 -5.24 -12.70
N SER A 145 -6.58 -4.42 -11.95
CA SER A 145 -6.72 -2.97 -12.01
C SER A 145 -5.76 -2.36 -13.02
N PRO A 146 -6.21 -1.38 -13.83
CA PRO A 146 -5.36 -0.71 -14.79
C PRO A 146 -4.18 0.01 -14.13
N ASN A 147 -3.04 0.01 -14.82
CA ASN A 147 -1.88 0.82 -14.47
C ASN A 147 -2.24 2.32 -14.57
N ARG A 148 -1.81 3.09 -13.57
CA ARG A 148 -2.13 4.51 -13.45
C ARG A 148 -0.99 5.44 -13.88
N PHE A 149 0.17 4.90 -14.25
CA PHE A 149 1.37 5.67 -14.57
C PHE A 149 1.12 6.78 -15.58
N ASN A 150 0.52 6.46 -16.72
CA ASN A 150 0.27 7.44 -17.78
C ASN A 150 -0.71 8.56 -17.39
N ARG A 151 -1.45 8.37 -16.31
CA ARG A 151 -2.46 9.29 -15.81
C ARG A 151 -2.00 10.10 -14.58
N LEU A 152 -0.82 9.84 -14.02
CA LEU A 152 -0.34 10.52 -12.80
C LEU A 152 -0.35 12.04 -12.93
N LYS A 153 -0.06 12.57 -14.10
CA LYS A 153 -0.10 14.02 -14.40
C LYS A 153 -1.51 14.65 -14.32
N GLU A 154 -2.57 13.83 -14.31
CA GLU A 154 -3.96 14.30 -14.16
C GLU A 154 -4.32 14.55 -12.68
N ILE A 155 -3.50 14.07 -11.73
CA ILE A 155 -3.69 14.31 -10.30
C ILE A 155 -3.36 15.78 -10.02
N ALA A 156 -4.39 16.58 -9.73
CA ALA A 156 -4.28 18.05 -9.63
C ALA A 156 -4.34 18.59 -8.19
N MET A 157 -4.82 17.77 -7.22
CA MET A 157 -4.88 18.19 -5.82
C MET A 157 -3.49 18.14 -5.17
N PRO A 158 -3.25 18.93 -4.09
CA PRO A 158 -2.03 18.82 -3.32
C PRO A 158 -1.73 17.37 -2.96
N THR A 159 -0.51 16.89 -3.27
CA THR A 159 -0.13 15.49 -3.10
C THR A 159 1.13 15.36 -2.27
N LEU A 160 1.11 14.43 -1.32
CA LEU A 160 2.26 14.01 -0.52
C LEU A 160 2.55 12.53 -0.78
N ILE A 161 3.76 12.23 -1.23
CA ILE A 161 4.26 10.87 -1.35
C ILE A 161 5.17 10.58 -0.16
N ILE A 162 4.84 9.57 0.62
CA ILE A 162 5.68 9.05 1.69
C ILE A 162 6.18 7.67 1.26
N HIS A 163 7.50 7.50 1.23
CA HIS A 163 8.08 6.20 0.88
C HIS A 163 9.26 5.88 1.79
N VAL A 164 9.70 4.63 1.76
CA VAL A 164 10.69 4.09 2.68
C VAL A 164 11.87 3.51 1.89
N THR A 165 13.06 3.44 2.48
CA THR A 165 14.26 3.05 1.71
C THR A 165 14.51 1.55 1.66
N GLU A 166 13.90 0.78 2.55
CA GLU A 166 14.15 -0.66 2.67
C GLU A 166 12.87 -1.49 2.40
N ASP A 167 11.93 -0.93 1.64
CA ASP A 167 10.71 -1.64 1.25
C ASP A 167 11.06 -2.86 0.37
N PRO A 168 10.83 -4.08 0.85
CA PRO A 168 11.16 -5.28 0.10
C PRO A 168 10.08 -5.69 -0.90
N LEU A 169 8.87 -5.14 -0.77
CA LEU A 169 7.71 -5.45 -1.60
C LEU A 169 7.52 -4.41 -2.71
N ILE A 170 7.53 -3.13 -2.35
CA ILE A 170 7.40 -1.99 -3.27
C ILE A 170 8.64 -1.12 -3.12
N PRO A 171 9.71 -1.37 -3.88
CA PRO A 171 10.98 -0.65 -3.76
C PRO A 171 10.84 0.87 -3.91
N ILE A 172 11.81 1.62 -3.39
CA ILE A 172 11.78 3.09 -3.30
C ILE A 172 11.59 3.79 -4.65
N ASP A 173 12.01 3.20 -5.75
CA ASP A 173 11.86 3.75 -7.10
C ASP A 173 10.39 3.98 -7.49
N HIS A 174 9.45 3.20 -6.92
CA HIS A 174 8.01 3.43 -7.09
C HIS A 174 7.56 4.78 -6.48
N GLY A 175 8.00 5.07 -5.25
CA GLY A 175 7.67 6.33 -4.59
C GLY A 175 8.33 7.54 -5.25
N ILE A 176 9.58 7.39 -5.71
CA ILE A 176 10.29 8.42 -6.47
C ILE A 176 9.54 8.70 -7.78
N LEU A 177 9.18 7.66 -8.52
CA LEU A 177 8.43 7.80 -9.78
C LEU A 177 7.08 8.50 -9.57
N LEU A 178 6.33 8.15 -8.52
CA LEU A 178 5.07 8.84 -8.19
C LEU A 178 5.31 10.32 -7.93
N ALA A 179 6.30 10.67 -7.09
CA ALA A 179 6.61 12.05 -6.74
C ALA A 179 7.08 12.88 -7.94
N ASP A 180 7.82 12.28 -8.85
CA ASP A 180 8.38 12.96 -10.02
C ASP A 180 7.36 13.13 -11.16
N ASN A 181 6.28 12.32 -11.20
CA ASN A 181 5.26 12.36 -12.25
C ASN A 181 3.92 13.00 -11.82
N ILE A 182 3.73 13.30 -10.54
CA ILE A 182 2.57 14.08 -10.06
C ILE A 182 3.00 15.52 -9.88
N VAL A 183 2.36 16.42 -10.62
CA VAL A 183 2.74 17.85 -10.62
C VAL A 183 2.58 18.46 -9.22
N GLY A 184 3.65 19.06 -8.70
CA GLY A 184 3.65 19.70 -7.40
C GLY A 184 3.65 18.74 -6.20
N ALA A 185 3.83 17.45 -6.41
CA ALA A 185 3.91 16.49 -5.31
C ALA A 185 5.10 16.78 -4.39
N LYS A 186 4.84 16.75 -3.09
CA LYS A 186 5.89 16.73 -2.05
C LYS A 186 6.27 15.29 -1.75
N LYS A 187 7.51 15.06 -1.31
CA LYS A 187 7.96 13.73 -0.91
C LYS A 187 8.63 13.72 0.45
N LEU A 188 8.34 12.66 1.22
CA LEU A 188 9.03 12.31 2.47
C LEU A 188 9.60 10.91 2.32
N ILE A 189 10.92 10.77 2.43
CA ILE A 189 11.61 9.49 2.35
C ILE A 189 12.13 9.12 3.74
N LEU A 190 11.66 7.98 4.26
CA LEU A 190 12.00 7.48 5.59
C LEU A 190 13.10 6.41 5.46
N LYS A 191 14.26 6.69 6.04
CA LYS A 191 15.45 5.82 5.94
C LYS A 191 15.37 4.64 6.90
N GLY A 192 15.81 3.47 6.44
CA GLY A 192 15.93 2.26 7.24
C GLY A 192 14.59 1.59 7.58
N VAL A 193 13.50 2.04 6.98
CA VAL A 193 12.15 1.53 7.22
C VAL A 193 11.78 0.58 6.09
N GLY A 194 11.14 -0.53 6.42
CA GLY A 194 10.58 -1.51 5.50
C GLY A 194 9.14 -1.18 5.08
N HIS A 195 8.40 -2.19 4.62
CA HIS A 195 6.99 -2.03 4.25
C HIS A 195 6.08 -2.04 5.50
N GLU A 196 6.33 -1.11 6.40
CA GLU A 196 5.71 -1.05 7.73
C GLU A 196 5.50 0.40 8.19
N ILE A 197 4.56 0.60 9.12
CA ILE A 197 4.35 1.89 9.81
C ILE A 197 4.34 1.58 11.31
N PRO A 198 5.51 1.42 11.94
CA PRO A 198 5.57 1.25 13.39
C PRO A 198 5.22 2.56 14.12
N ASP A 199 4.74 2.45 15.35
CA ASP A 199 4.26 3.59 16.14
C ASP A 199 5.33 4.68 16.32
N GLU A 200 6.59 4.31 16.37
CA GLU A 200 7.74 5.22 16.47
C GLU A 200 7.83 6.20 15.29
N LEU A 201 7.37 5.80 14.10
CA LEU A 201 7.33 6.67 12.92
C LEU A 201 6.24 7.74 12.98
N LEU A 202 5.21 7.57 13.80
CA LEU A 202 4.09 8.50 13.85
C LEU A 202 4.52 9.91 14.22
N SER A 203 5.55 10.04 15.07
CA SER A 203 6.14 11.34 15.43
C SER A 203 6.78 12.09 14.26
N GLU A 204 7.22 11.38 13.21
CA GLU A 204 7.80 11.97 11.99
C GLU A 204 6.72 12.22 10.92
N ILE A 205 5.78 11.28 10.76
CA ILE A 205 4.78 11.30 9.69
C ILE A 205 3.65 12.30 10.00
N ILE A 206 3.12 12.28 11.23
CA ILE A 206 1.92 13.08 11.60
C ILE A 206 2.13 14.60 11.41
N PRO A 207 3.25 15.22 11.83
CA PRO A 207 3.46 16.64 11.60
C PRO A 207 3.48 17.02 10.13
N VAL A 208 4.12 16.18 9.27
CA VAL A 208 4.21 16.42 7.83
C VAL A 208 2.85 16.28 7.17
N MET A 209 2.08 15.24 7.50
CA MET A 209 0.71 15.06 7.01
C MET A 209 -0.21 16.19 7.48
N SER A 210 -0.12 16.60 8.75
CA SER A 210 -0.93 17.69 9.29
C SER A 210 -0.63 19.02 8.60
N ALA A 211 0.63 19.28 8.26
CA ALA A 211 1.01 20.47 7.48
C ALA A 211 0.49 20.37 6.02
N HIS A 212 0.52 19.15 5.44
CA HIS A 212 0.00 18.90 4.10
C HIS A 212 -1.51 19.14 4.02
N PHE A 213 -2.29 18.66 4.98
CA PHE A 213 -3.75 18.89 5.02
C PHE A 213 -4.13 20.37 5.10
N ARG A 214 -3.29 21.21 5.70
CA ARG A 214 -3.50 22.66 5.78
C ARG A 214 -3.03 23.43 4.54
N SER A 215 -2.44 22.77 3.55
CA SER A 215 -1.95 23.43 2.32
C SER A 215 -3.00 23.56 1.21
N ASN A 216 -4.27 23.31 1.56
CA ASN A 216 -5.41 23.43 0.66
C ASN A 216 -6.15 24.76 0.92
#